data_9dddf3d3cb084fa37c0ff261222dbd8d
#
_entry.id   9dddf3d3cb084fa37c0ff261222dbd8d
#
_cell.length_a   1.000
_cell.length_b   1.000
_cell.length_c   1.000
_cell.angle_alpha   90.00
_cell.angle_beta   90.00
_cell.angle_gamma   90.00
#
_symmetry.space_group_name_H-M   'P 1'
#
loop_
_entity.id
_entity.type
_entity.pdbx_description
1 polymer ?
#
loop_
_entity_poly.entity_id
_entity_poly.type
_entity_poly.pdbx_seq_one_letter_code
_entity_poly.pdbx_strand_id
1 'polypeptide(L)'
;VVGLVGFALASVQAVTPEMMPRRTPCASWDLEMLLLHLHDSLTALHEGAASGRVALERPPPGGDGDPVSSVRVSAVRLLRATGAPARVEVGDRGLGHDLMAAAGAVEVAVHGWDVAQASGERRPVPAGLADDLLKVCPLVLPEPRGALFADPVDAAPDAPAGERLIALLGRRPL
;
A
#
# COMPACT_ATOMS: atom_id res chain seq x y z
N VAL A 1 -6.62 3.45 9.91
CA VAL A 1 -6.22 4.43 8.88
C VAL A 1 -5.02 5.27 9.33
N VAL A 2 -5.06 5.94 10.51
CA VAL A 2 -4.00 6.86 10.96
C VAL A 2 -2.62 6.17 11.01
N GLY A 3 -2.53 4.99 11.63
CA GLY A 3 -1.27 4.23 11.71
C GLY A 3 -0.72 3.83 10.35
N LEU A 4 -1.59 3.41 9.42
CA LEU A 4 -1.23 3.05 8.05
C LEU A 4 -0.67 4.24 7.28
N VAL A 5 -1.39 5.37 7.30
CA VAL A 5 -0.95 6.59 6.60
C VAL A 5 0.33 7.14 7.21
N GLY A 6 0.47 7.10 8.54
CA GLY A 6 1.70 7.49 9.24
C GLY A 6 2.89 6.63 8.81
N PHE A 7 2.70 5.32 8.66
CA PHE A 7 3.73 4.41 8.16
C PHE A 7 4.12 4.73 6.72
N ALA A 8 3.14 4.92 5.81
CA ALA A 8 3.40 5.29 4.41
C ALA A 8 4.17 6.62 4.29
N LEU A 9 3.76 7.65 5.03
CA LEU A 9 4.45 8.94 5.05
C LEU A 9 5.89 8.84 5.56
N ALA A 10 6.11 8.04 6.61
CA ALA A 10 7.45 7.80 7.15
C ALA A 10 8.34 7.06 6.13
N SER A 11 7.77 6.11 5.37
CA SER A 11 8.51 5.32 4.37
C SER A 11 9.01 6.16 3.19
N VAL A 12 8.31 7.23 2.82
CA VAL A 12 8.73 8.12 1.72
C VAL A 12 9.63 9.28 2.18
N GLN A 13 9.89 9.42 3.48
CA GLN A 13 10.57 10.59 4.02
C GLN A 13 12.02 10.73 3.54
N ALA A 14 12.73 9.60 3.40
CA ALA A 14 14.14 9.58 3.01
C ALA A 14 14.35 9.45 1.49
N VAL A 15 13.28 9.38 0.70
CA VAL A 15 13.39 9.23 -0.75
C VAL A 15 13.83 10.54 -1.39
N THR A 16 14.85 10.45 -2.26
CA THR A 16 15.36 11.58 -3.04
C THR A 16 15.19 11.30 -4.55
N PRO A 17 15.23 12.33 -5.42
CA PRO A 17 15.09 12.15 -6.86
C PRO A 17 16.09 11.16 -7.48
N GLU A 18 17.32 11.12 -6.96
CA GLU A 18 18.38 10.24 -7.45
C GLU A 18 18.10 8.76 -7.15
N MET A 19 17.14 8.47 -6.26
CA MET A 19 16.74 7.10 -5.92
C MET A 19 15.69 6.53 -6.86
N MET A 20 15.02 7.33 -7.69
CA MET A 20 13.90 6.90 -8.53
C MET A 20 14.18 5.65 -9.37
N PRO A 21 15.36 5.47 -10.03
CA PRO A 21 15.64 4.28 -10.81
C PRO A 21 16.08 3.06 -9.98
N ARG A 22 16.03 3.12 -8.65
CA ARG A 22 16.42 1.98 -7.80
C ARG A 22 15.43 0.84 -7.91
N ARG A 23 15.96 -0.39 -7.89
CA ARG A 23 15.14 -1.60 -7.81
C ARG A 23 14.40 -1.67 -6.49
N THR A 24 13.20 -2.24 -6.53
CA THR A 24 12.36 -2.47 -5.34
C THR A 24 12.17 -3.97 -5.08
N PRO A 25 11.69 -4.37 -3.91
CA PRO A 25 11.26 -5.75 -3.66
C PRO A 25 10.08 -6.18 -4.55
N CYS A 26 9.32 -5.25 -5.11
CA CYS A 26 8.35 -5.50 -6.16
C CYS A 26 9.07 -5.61 -7.50
N ALA A 27 9.38 -6.84 -7.93
CA ALA A 27 10.36 -7.13 -8.99
C ALA A 27 10.08 -6.47 -10.35
N SER A 28 8.84 -6.07 -10.63
CA SER A 28 8.43 -5.44 -11.89
C SER A 28 8.58 -3.92 -11.90
N TRP A 29 8.89 -3.29 -10.75
CA TRP A 29 8.86 -1.85 -10.58
C TRP A 29 10.16 -1.31 -10.00
N ASP A 30 10.62 -0.19 -10.55
CA ASP A 30 11.57 0.69 -9.88
C ASP A 30 10.86 1.54 -8.81
N LEU A 31 11.61 2.37 -8.11
CA LEU A 31 11.07 3.17 -7.02
C LEU A 31 10.08 4.24 -7.51
N GLU A 32 10.29 4.81 -8.69
CA GLU A 32 9.37 5.79 -9.27
C GLU A 32 8.00 5.15 -9.56
N MET A 33 8.00 4.02 -10.27
CA MET A 33 6.78 3.27 -10.56
C MET A 33 6.05 2.85 -9.28
N LEU A 34 6.80 2.41 -8.27
CA LEU A 34 6.25 2.01 -6.98
C LEU A 34 5.59 3.19 -6.24
N LEU A 35 6.21 4.38 -6.27
CA LEU A 35 5.63 5.58 -5.66
C LEU A 35 4.36 6.04 -6.38
N LEU A 36 4.33 5.96 -7.71
CA LEU A 36 3.13 6.26 -8.50
C LEU A 36 1.99 5.29 -8.15
N HIS A 37 2.29 3.99 -8.04
CA HIS A 37 1.31 2.99 -7.61
C HIS A 37 0.83 3.22 -6.17
N LEU A 38 1.72 3.58 -5.25
CA LEU A 38 1.35 3.91 -3.87
C LEU A 38 0.44 5.15 -3.81
N HIS A 39 0.72 6.17 -4.63
CA HIS A 39 -0.16 7.33 -4.81
C HIS A 39 -1.55 6.91 -5.28
N ASP A 40 -1.64 6.03 -6.29
CA ASP A 40 -2.91 5.54 -6.82
C ASP A 40 -3.70 4.74 -5.79
N SER A 41 -3.05 3.89 -5.02
CA SER A 41 -3.66 3.11 -3.94
C SER A 41 -4.24 4.02 -2.84
N LEU A 42 -3.50 5.03 -2.42
CA LEU A 42 -3.97 6.02 -1.43
C LEU A 42 -5.13 6.87 -1.98
N THR A 43 -5.10 7.19 -3.27
CA THR A 43 -6.17 7.95 -3.94
C THR A 43 -7.43 7.10 -4.06
N ALA A 44 -7.33 5.83 -4.43
CA ALA A 44 -8.46 4.91 -4.49
C ALA A 44 -9.14 4.74 -3.12
N LEU A 45 -8.34 4.59 -2.06
CA LEU A 45 -8.85 4.54 -0.69
C LEU A 45 -9.58 5.83 -0.30
N HIS A 46 -9.02 7.00 -0.65
CA HIS A 46 -9.66 8.29 -0.42
C HIS A 46 -10.99 8.41 -1.17
N GLU A 47 -11.01 8.10 -2.46
CA GLU A 47 -12.22 8.16 -3.30
C GLU A 47 -13.32 7.23 -2.77
N GLY A 48 -12.97 6.00 -2.44
CA GLY A 48 -13.89 5.03 -1.85
C GLY A 48 -14.46 5.51 -0.52
N ALA A 49 -13.63 6.07 0.35
CA ALA A 49 -14.07 6.60 1.65
C ALA A 49 -14.89 7.88 1.51
N ALA A 50 -14.53 8.80 0.61
CA ALA A 50 -15.16 10.10 0.51
C ALA A 50 -16.47 10.08 -0.31
N SER A 51 -16.51 9.32 -1.41
CA SER A 51 -17.61 9.35 -2.38
C SER A 51 -18.31 8.00 -2.60
N GLY A 52 -17.72 6.90 -2.13
CA GLY A 52 -18.20 5.56 -2.43
C GLY A 52 -17.93 5.12 -3.89
N ARG A 53 -17.05 5.80 -4.60
CA ARG A 53 -16.71 5.49 -5.99
C ARG A 53 -15.20 5.58 -6.20
N VAL A 54 -14.65 4.61 -6.89
CA VAL A 54 -13.22 4.55 -7.27
C VAL A 54 -13.12 4.56 -8.80
N ALA A 55 -12.37 5.51 -9.34
CA ALA A 55 -12.08 5.58 -10.76
C ALA A 55 -11.05 4.50 -11.15
N LEU A 56 -11.37 3.70 -12.19
CA LEU A 56 -10.44 2.70 -12.75
C LEU A 56 -9.38 3.33 -13.63
N GLU A 57 -9.77 4.32 -14.41
CA GLU A 57 -8.85 5.08 -15.24
C GLU A 57 -8.53 6.40 -14.55
N ARG A 58 -7.26 6.62 -14.33
CA ARG A 58 -6.75 7.84 -13.72
C ARG A 58 -5.69 8.43 -14.63
N PRO A 59 -5.79 9.72 -14.97
CA PRO A 59 -4.69 10.37 -15.66
C PRO A 59 -3.45 10.29 -14.77
N PRO A 60 -2.26 10.09 -15.35
CA PRO A 60 -1.04 10.17 -14.58
C PRO A 60 -1.02 11.48 -13.78
N PRO A 61 -0.39 11.51 -12.58
CA PRO A 61 -0.26 12.75 -11.81
C PRO A 61 0.23 13.85 -12.75
N GLY A 62 -0.56 14.93 -12.85
CA GLY A 62 -0.38 15.96 -13.89
C GLY A 62 0.95 16.66 -13.76
N GLY A 63 1.70 16.76 -14.84
CA GLY A 63 2.94 17.53 -14.97
C GLY A 63 4.16 16.87 -14.33
N ASP A 64 5.26 17.62 -14.27
CA ASP A 64 6.56 17.24 -13.67
C ASP A 64 6.48 17.11 -12.13
N GLY A 65 5.36 16.58 -11.63
CA GLY A 65 5.09 16.41 -10.19
C GLY A 65 5.99 15.35 -9.56
N ASP A 66 6.74 15.74 -8.53
CA ASP A 66 7.53 14.84 -7.70
C ASP A 66 6.63 13.70 -7.14
N PRO A 67 6.93 12.40 -7.43
CA PRO A 67 6.14 11.26 -6.97
C PRO A 67 5.99 11.22 -5.44
N VAL A 68 7.01 11.64 -4.69
CA VAL A 68 6.96 11.71 -3.22
C VAL A 68 5.93 12.73 -2.76
N SER A 69 5.88 13.89 -3.41
CA SER A 69 4.87 14.93 -3.13
C SER A 69 3.45 14.42 -3.43
N SER A 70 3.28 13.67 -4.52
CA SER A 70 1.99 13.05 -4.88
C SER A 70 1.51 12.07 -3.80
N VAL A 71 2.39 11.20 -3.30
CA VAL A 71 2.08 10.29 -2.19
C VAL A 71 1.69 11.08 -0.92
N ARG A 72 2.43 12.12 -0.58
CA ARG A 72 2.11 12.95 0.61
C ARG A 72 0.74 13.61 0.50
N VAL A 73 0.41 14.17 -0.66
CA VAL A 73 -0.88 14.81 -0.89
C VAL A 73 -2.04 13.80 -0.78
N SER A 74 -1.94 12.64 -1.43
CA SER A 74 -2.99 11.61 -1.37
C SER A 74 -3.13 11.03 0.05
N ALA A 75 -2.04 10.84 0.77
CA ALA A 75 -2.05 10.41 2.17
C ALA A 75 -2.79 11.40 3.08
N VAL A 76 -2.53 12.70 2.93
CA VAL A 76 -3.23 13.76 3.69
C VAL A 76 -4.72 13.83 3.32
N ARG A 77 -5.06 13.65 2.03
CA ARG A 77 -6.47 13.59 1.58
C ARG A 77 -7.21 12.41 2.23
N LEU A 78 -6.60 11.24 2.25
CA LEU A 78 -7.16 10.05 2.90
C LEU A 78 -7.41 10.28 4.40
N LEU A 79 -6.47 10.91 5.12
CA LEU A 79 -6.67 11.24 6.54
C LEU A 79 -7.85 12.21 6.79
N ARG A 80 -8.16 13.05 5.82
CA ARG A 80 -9.26 14.03 5.90
C ARG A 80 -10.60 13.50 5.40
N ALA A 81 -10.63 12.29 4.85
CA ALA A 81 -11.87 11.69 4.39
C ALA A 81 -12.80 11.43 5.58
N THR A 82 -14.03 11.93 5.50
CA THR A 82 -15.06 11.85 6.55
C THR A 82 -16.25 10.98 6.15
N GLY A 83 -16.13 10.20 5.10
CA GLY A 83 -17.16 9.28 4.64
C GLY A 83 -16.83 7.84 5.02
N ALA A 84 -17.87 7.00 5.10
CA ALA A 84 -17.75 5.55 5.17
C ALA A 84 -19.01 4.93 4.54
N PRO A 85 -19.19 5.07 3.22
CA PRO A 85 -20.35 4.48 2.53
C PRO A 85 -20.30 2.96 2.69
N ALA A 86 -21.42 2.31 2.99
CA ALA A 86 -21.47 0.86 3.21
C ALA A 86 -21.02 0.04 1.98
N ARG A 87 -21.14 0.62 0.78
CA ARG A 87 -20.69 0.03 -0.48
C ARG A 87 -19.87 1.03 -1.26
N VAL A 88 -18.88 0.51 -1.97
CA VAL A 88 -18.01 1.27 -2.86
C VAL A 88 -18.11 0.68 -4.27
N GLU A 89 -18.32 1.52 -5.26
CA GLU A 89 -18.29 1.16 -6.67
C GLU A 89 -16.87 1.30 -7.20
N VAL A 90 -16.33 0.22 -7.78
CA VAL A 90 -15.04 0.18 -8.48
C VAL A 90 -15.32 -0.18 -9.92
N GLY A 91 -15.34 0.80 -10.81
CA GLY A 91 -15.84 0.63 -12.17
C GLY A 91 -17.33 0.24 -12.17
N ASP A 92 -17.62 -0.94 -12.71
CA ASP A 92 -18.97 -1.54 -12.79
C ASP A 92 -19.28 -2.51 -11.63
N ARG A 93 -18.37 -2.67 -10.66
CA ARG A 93 -18.46 -3.64 -9.56
C ARG A 93 -18.64 -2.96 -8.22
N GLY A 94 -19.63 -3.44 -7.44
CA GLY A 94 -19.83 -3.01 -6.07
C GLY A 94 -19.08 -3.91 -5.07
N LEU A 95 -18.30 -3.29 -4.19
CA LEU A 95 -17.61 -3.95 -3.08
C LEU A 95 -18.15 -3.43 -1.73
N GLY A 96 -18.06 -4.25 -0.68
CA GLY A 96 -18.22 -3.74 0.68
C GLY A 96 -17.08 -2.78 1.03
N HIS A 97 -17.41 -1.68 1.71
CA HIS A 97 -16.42 -0.69 2.14
C HIS A 97 -15.27 -1.32 2.92
N ASP A 98 -15.60 -2.20 3.88
CA ASP A 98 -14.59 -2.84 4.73
C ASP A 98 -13.62 -3.72 3.93
N LEU A 99 -14.11 -4.42 2.90
CA LEU A 99 -13.27 -5.25 2.03
C LEU A 99 -12.33 -4.36 1.19
N MET A 100 -12.85 -3.27 0.61
CA MET A 100 -12.03 -2.32 -0.13
C MET A 100 -10.97 -1.67 0.78
N ALA A 101 -11.37 -1.26 1.98
CA ALA A 101 -10.47 -0.66 2.96
C ALA A 101 -9.38 -1.65 3.41
N ALA A 102 -9.74 -2.94 3.63
CA ALA A 102 -8.79 -3.98 4.01
C ALA A 102 -7.78 -4.25 2.87
N ALA A 103 -8.26 -4.42 1.63
CA ALA A 103 -7.38 -4.62 0.48
C ALA A 103 -6.40 -3.46 0.30
N GLY A 104 -6.89 -2.22 0.29
CA GLY A 104 -6.06 -1.05 0.17
C GLY A 104 -5.10 -0.86 1.34
N ALA A 105 -5.47 -1.28 2.56
CA ALA A 105 -4.57 -1.23 3.69
C ALA A 105 -3.39 -2.20 3.56
N VAL A 106 -3.63 -3.41 3.03
CA VAL A 106 -2.56 -4.37 2.71
C VAL A 106 -1.63 -3.81 1.64
N GLU A 107 -2.19 -3.26 0.55
CA GLU A 107 -1.42 -2.63 -0.54
C GLU A 107 -0.53 -1.49 -0.01
N VAL A 108 -1.09 -0.54 0.72
CA VAL A 108 -0.34 0.62 1.24
C VAL A 108 0.74 0.17 2.23
N ALA A 109 0.48 -0.85 3.06
CA ALA A 109 1.47 -1.34 4.01
C ALA A 109 2.64 -2.07 3.33
N VAL A 110 2.36 -2.97 2.38
CA VAL A 110 3.43 -3.72 1.69
C VAL A 110 4.27 -2.79 0.83
N HIS A 111 3.65 -1.88 0.08
CA HIS A 111 4.39 -0.96 -0.77
C HIS A 111 5.08 0.16 0.01
N GLY A 112 4.55 0.57 1.16
CA GLY A 112 5.27 1.42 2.10
C GLY A 112 6.55 0.75 2.62
N TRP A 113 6.50 -0.55 2.90
CA TRP A 113 7.68 -1.33 3.26
C TRP A 113 8.65 -1.46 2.07
N ASP A 114 8.16 -1.78 0.87
CA ASP A 114 8.97 -1.88 -0.34
C ASP A 114 9.73 -0.56 -0.64
N VAL A 115 9.07 0.61 -0.46
CA VAL A 115 9.69 1.94 -0.59
C VAL A 115 10.80 2.13 0.44
N ALA A 116 10.55 1.78 1.70
CA ALA A 116 11.57 1.89 2.75
C ALA A 116 12.81 1.03 2.44
N GLN A 117 12.63 -0.18 1.90
CA GLN A 117 13.74 -1.02 1.47
C GLN A 117 14.53 -0.39 0.32
N ALA A 118 13.84 0.11 -0.71
CA ALA A 118 14.48 0.72 -1.88
C ALA A 118 15.24 2.01 -1.54
N SER A 119 14.76 2.77 -0.56
CA SER A 119 15.46 3.96 -0.06
C SER A 119 16.66 3.64 0.85
N GLY A 120 16.79 2.38 1.29
CA GLY A 120 17.83 1.95 2.24
C GLY A 120 17.43 2.09 3.71
N GLU A 121 16.20 2.50 3.97
CA GLU A 121 15.62 2.57 5.30
C GLU A 121 15.07 1.20 5.71
N ARG A 122 15.70 0.53 6.65
CA ARG A 122 15.19 -0.76 7.17
C ARG A 122 14.05 -0.54 8.17
N ARG A 123 12.92 -0.04 7.66
CA ARG A 123 11.75 0.30 8.47
C ARG A 123 10.79 -0.88 8.55
N PRO A 124 10.62 -1.53 9.71
CA PRO A 124 9.65 -2.60 9.87
C PRO A 124 8.21 -2.06 9.85
N VAL A 125 7.27 -2.88 9.42
CA VAL A 125 5.84 -2.57 9.62
C VAL A 125 5.55 -2.60 11.12
N PRO A 126 4.92 -1.56 11.71
CA PRO A 126 4.61 -1.52 13.13
C PRO A 126 3.78 -2.74 13.57
N ALA A 127 4.14 -3.34 14.71
CA ALA A 127 3.56 -4.61 15.16
C ALA A 127 2.04 -4.60 15.21
N GLY A 128 1.43 -3.58 15.82
CA GLY A 128 -0.03 -3.48 15.91
C GLY A 128 -0.71 -3.35 14.54
N LEU A 129 -0.09 -2.63 13.59
CA LEU A 129 -0.59 -2.56 12.21
C LEU A 129 -0.47 -3.91 11.51
N ALA A 130 0.66 -4.60 11.67
CA ALA A 130 0.88 -5.90 11.07
C ALA A 130 -0.07 -6.97 11.63
N ASP A 131 -0.33 -6.98 12.94
CA ASP A 131 -1.28 -7.91 13.58
C ASP A 131 -2.71 -7.70 13.04
N ASP A 132 -3.13 -6.47 12.80
CA ASP A 132 -4.44 -6.19 12.22
C ASP A 132 -4.50 -6.60 10.74
N LEU A 133 -3.45 -6.34 9.97
CA LEU A 133 -3.39 -6.73 8.56
C LEU A 133 -3.33 -8.26 8.37
N LEU A 134 -2.62 -8.97 9.22
CA LEU A 134 -2.59 -10.45 9.19
C LEU A 134 -3.98 -11.06 9.34
N LYS A 135 -4.88 -10.43 10.13
CA LYS A 135 -6.27 -10.91 10.30
C LYS A 135 -7.11 -10.75 9.04
N VAL A 136 -6.84 -9.71 8.22
CA VAL A 136 -7.62 -9.42 7.02
C VAL A 136 -7.00 -9.99 5.74
N CYS A 137 -5.73 -10.34 5.73
CA CYS A 137 -5.07 -10.94 4.57
C CYS A 137 -5.83 -12.14 3.96
N PRO A 138 -6.37 -13.11 4.74
CA PRO A 138 -7.13 -14.23 4.17
C PRO A 138 -8.40 -13.80 3.43
N LEU A 139 -8.93 -12.61 3.69
CA LEU A 139 -10.14 -12.10 3.05
C LEU A 139 -9.86 -11.36 1.75
N VAL A 140 -8.64 -10.85 1.57
CA VAL A 140 -8.29 -9.96 0.45
C VAL A 140 -7.27 -10.56 -0.50
N LEU A 141 -6.48 -11.53 -0.06
CA LEU A 141 -5.52 -12.20 -0.93
C LEU A 141 -6.23 -13.26 -1.78
N PRO A 142 -6.05 -13.23 -3.11
CA PRO A 142 -6.65 -14.25 -3.97
C PRO A 142 -6.01 -15.63 -3.75
N GLU A 143 -6.80 -16.68 -3.95
CA GLU A 143 -6.32 -18.04 -4.02
C GLU A 143 -6.81 -18.68 -5.35
N PRO A 144 -5.93 -19.09 -6.27
CA PRO A 144 -4.46 -18.93 -6.21
C PRO A 144 -4.04 -17.44 -6.39
N ARG A 145 -2.83 -17.10 -5.92
CA ARG A 145 -2.34 -15.70 -5.89
C ARG A 145 -2.15 -15.07 -7.26
N GLY A 146 -1.87 -15.86 -8.27
CA GLY A 146 -1.74 -15.41 -9.65
C GLY A 146 -0.58 -14.41 -9.85
N ALA A 147 -0.78 -13.47 -10.77
CA ALA A 147 0.24 -12.47 -11.10
C ALA A 147 0.28 -11.26 -10.14
N LEU A 148 -0.74 -11.12 -9.27
CA LEU A 148 -0.87 -9.91 -8.43
C LEU A 148 -0.05 -10.00 -7.13
N PHE A 149 0.13 -11.21 -6.60
CA PHE A 149 0.88 -11.44 -5.36
C PHE A 149 1.85 -12.59 -5.55
N ALA A 150 3.09 -12.40 -5.13
CA ALA A 150 4.07 -13.48 -5.07
C ALA A 150 3.64 -14.53 -4.05
N ASP A 151 4.11 -15.77 -4.23
CA ASP A 151 3.89 -16.84 -3.26
C ASP A 151 4.51 -16.46 -1.90
N PRO A 152 3.90 -16.90 -0.79
CA PRO A 152 4.45 -16.67 0.54
C PRO A 152 5.87 -17.24 0.64
N VAL A 153 6.71 -16.56 1.40
CA VAL A 153 8.02 -17.08 1.82
C VAL A 153 7.95 -17.51 3.29
N ASP A 154 8.82 -18.42 3.68
CA ASP A 154 8.88 -18.88 5.05
C ASP A 154 9.37 -17.73 5.97
N ALA A 155 8.71 -17.59 7.10
CA ALA A 155 9.15 -16.76 8.22
C ALA A 155 9.52 -17.66 9.40
N ALA A 156 10.44 -17.19 10.26
CA ALA A 156 10.75 -17.91 11.49
C ALA A 156 9.47 -18.05 12.36
N PRO A 157 9.30 -19.18 13.10
CA PRO A 157 8.09 -19.41 13.90
C PRO A 157 7.83 -18.32 14.95
N ASP A 158 8.87 -17.69 15.44
CA ASP A 158 8.87 -16.61 16.43
C ASP A 158 9.08 -15.21 15.83
N ALA A 159 9.00 -15.10 14.49
CA ALA A 159 9.20 -13.83 13.81
C ALA A 159 8.18 -12.77 14.26
N PRO A 160 8.61 -11.51 14.39
CA PRO A 160 7.70 -10.39 14.65
C PRO A 160 6.55 -10.31 13.64
N ALA A 161 5.40 -9.79 14.06
CA ALA A 161 4.22 -9.68 13.21
C ALA A 161 4.49 -8.98 11.86
N GLY A 162 5.33 -7.93 11.87
CA GLY A 162 5.74 -7.24 10.64
C GLY A 162 6.46 -8.15 9.66
N GLU A 163 7.39 -8.97 10.13
CA GLU A 163 8.11 -9.93 9.28
C GLU A 163 7.19 -11.04 8.76
N ARG A 164 6.30 -11.56 9.61
CA ARG A 164 5.30 -12.56 9.19
C ARG A 164 4.36 -12.00 8.11
N LEU A 165 3.93 -10.75 8.25
CA LEU A 165 3.11 -10.08 7.25
C LEU A 165 3.86 -9.97 5.91
N ILE A 166 5.09 -9.48 5.93
CA ILE A 166 5.90 -9.29 4.73
C ILE A 166 6.21 -10.63 4.04
N ALA A 167 6.52 -11.67 4.82
CA ALA A 167 6.70 -13.03 4.32
C ALA A 167 5.43 -13.60 3.69
N LEU A 168 4.28 -13.41 4.34
CA LEU A 168 2.97 -13.81 3.80
C LEU A 168 2.68 -13.12 2.45
N LEU A 169 3.13 -11.88 2.27
CA LEU A 169 2.97 -11.11 1.03
C LEU A 169 4.09 -11.37 -0.01
N GLY A 170 4.89 -12.42 0.19
CA GLY A 170 5.89 -12.88 -0.77
C GLY A 170 7.19 -12.07 -0.78
N ARG A 171 7.46 -11.27 0.24
CA ARG A 171 8.72 -10.56 0.42
C ARG A 171 9.59 -11.25 1.45
N ARG A 172 10.92 -11.19 1.25
CA ARG A 172 11.86 -11.71 2.26
C ARG A 172 12.03 -10.68 3.36
N PRO A 173 11.72 -11.02 4.63
CA PRO A 173 12.01 -10.18 5.78
C PRO A 173 13.51 -9.84 5.87
N LEU A 174 13.84 -8.80 6.64
CA LEU A 174 15.20 -8.30 6.82
C LEU A 174 16.04 -9.21 7.72
#